data_ef958c69ecc4feef75222775aacf8ec9
#
_entry.id   ef958c69ecc4feef75222775aacf8ec9
#
_cell.length_a   1.000
_cell.length_b   1.000
_cell.length_c   1.000
_cell.angle_alpha   90.00
_cell.angle_beta   90.00
_cell.angle_gamma   90.00
#
_symmetry.space_group_name_H-M   'P 1'
#
loop_
_entity.id
_entity.type
_entity.pdbx_description
1 polymer ?
#
loop_
_entity_poly.entity_id
_entity_poly.type
_entity_poly.pdbx_seq_one_letter_code
_entity_poly.pdbx_strand_id
1 'polypeptide(L)'
;MEQPGYEKRGYLHEDFHLFHLCDAMREPVDWHYHTFHKLCVYLGGDAIRYGIEGRSYALEPGDLILVPQGCVHRPEVEPGAAYERMLLYLSPEFLRSSSTEEAPLEICFLQAAEDFRFVVRTGARNASLLEPLRALERAKQSPGFGQQMLERALLYQLLIALTRGMQEQALPFASASAVDEKIAAILQYLASHLTEKISIDDLAARFYISKYHMMRRFRAQTGYTIHAYLVGTRLMLAREKISAGVPVMEAACQCGFGDYSSFSRAYRREFGHAPSSAR
;
A
#
# COMPACT_ATOMS: atom_id res chain seq x y z
N MET A 1 4.29 19.50 23.26
CA MET A 1 4.47 18.10 22.81
C MET A 1 3.97 18.04 21.36
N GLU A 2 4.89 18.06 20.42
CA GLU A 2 4.56 17.87 19.00
C GLU A 2 3.92 16.50 18.84
N GLN A 3 2.74 16.48 18.22
CA GLN A 3 2.13 15.22 17.81
C GLN A 3 3.06 14.59 16.76
N PRO A 4 3.48 13.33 16.90
CA PRO A 4 4.24 12.68 15.85
C PRO A 4 3.37 12.66 14.60
N GLY A 5 3.84 13.38 13.58
CA GLY A 5 3.17 13.45 12.30
C GLY A 5 3.15 12.07 11.65
N TYR A 6 2.19 11.86 10.80
CA TYR A 6 2.12 10.78 9.83
C TYR A 6 3.46 10.69 9.10
N GLU A 7 4.25 9.63 9.31
CA GLU A 7 5.51 9.48 8.60
C GLU A 7 5.27 8.93 7.21
N LYS A 8 5.32 9.82 6.23
CA LYS A 8 5.41 9.48 4.83
C LYS A 8 6.86 9.10 4.52
N ARG A 9 7.10 7.86 4.13
CA ARG A 9 8.42 7.42 3.67
C ARG A 9 8.43 7.20 2.17
N GLY A 10 9.47 7.70 1.51
CA GLY A 10 9.68 7.56 0.07
C GLY A 10 8.90 8.57 -0.77
N TYR A 11 9.50 8.93 -1.86
CA TYR A 11 8.93 9.82 -2.88
C TYR A 11 9.05 9.13 -4.23
N LEU A 12 8.03 9.28 -5.06
CA LEU A 12 8.04 8.86 -6.45
C LEU A 12 7.74 10.09 -7.31
N HIS A 13 8.68 10.47 -8.17
CA HIS A 13 8.57 11.63 -9.08
C HIS A 13 8.51 11.20 -10.55
N GLU A 14 8.39 9.91 -10.80
CA GLU A 14 8.36 9.29 -12.11
C GLU A 14 7.21 8.28 -12.20
N ASP A 15 6.96 7.72 -13.37
CA ASP A 15 5.89 6.76 -13.61
C ASP A 15 6.04 5.51 -12.74
N PHE A 16 7.26 4.98 -12.64
CA PHE A 16 7.64 3.87 -11.76
C PHE A 16 9.13 3.82 -11.54
N HIS A 17 9.54 3.22 -10.41
CA HIS A 17 10.93 3.01 -10.08
C HIS A 17 11.19 1.61 -9.52
N LEU A 18 12.24 0.95 -10.02
CA LEU A 18 12.67 -0.36 -9.56
C LEU A 18 13.98 -0.24 -8.78
N PHE A 19 14.00 -0.80 -7.58
CA PHE A 19 15.19 -0.97 -6.75
C PHE A 19 15.47 -2.46 -6.57
N HIS A 20 16.74 -2.84 -6.57
CA HIS A 20 17.20 -4.13 -6.03
C HIS A 20 18.11 -3.83 -4.85
N LEU A 21 17.74 -4.27 -3.68
CA LEU A 21 18.41 -3.97 -2.42
C LEU A 21 18.85 -5.28 -1.76
N CYS A 22 20.13 -5.34 -1.45
CA CYS A 22 20.73 -6.44 -0.70
C CYS A 22 21.56 -5.81 0.43
N ASP A 23 20.98 -5.69 1.59
CA ASP A 23 21.61 -5.03 2.74
C ASP A 23 21.26 -5.73 4.05
N ALA A 24 22.06 -5.44 5.08
CA ALA A 24 21.72 -5.77 6.45
C ALA A 24 20.99 -4.58 7.06
N MET A 25 19.77 -4.79 7.51
CA MET A 25 18.96 -3.74 8.15
C MET A 25 19.62 -3.31 9.45
N ARG A 26 20.10 -2.07 9.51
CA ARG A 26 20.76 -1.53 10.71
C ARG A 26 19.80 -1.06 11.78
N GLU A 27 18.65 -0.56 11.37
CA GLU A 27 17.63 -0.01 12.24
C GLU A 27 16.25 -0.56 11.87
N PRO A 28 15.35 -0.80 12.84
CA PRO A 28 13.97 -1.16 12.58
C PRO A 28 13.28 -0.12 11.71
N VAL A 29 12.45 -0.57 10.78
CA VAL A 29 11.60 0.33 9.99
C VAL A 29 10.30 0.56 10.76
N ASP A 30 9.98 1.83 11.03
CA ASP A 30 8.72 2.21 11.64
C ASP A 30 7.53 2.00 10.72
N TRP A 31 6.33 1.91 11.29
CA TRP A 31 5.09 1.91 10.56
C TRP A 31 4.99 3.15 9.68
N HIS A 32 4.75 2.95 8.37
CA HIS A 32 4.65 4.02 7.40
C HIS A 32 3.69 3.65 6.27
N TYR A 33 3.38 4.61 5.42
CA TYR A 33 2.60 4.42 4.20
C TYR A 33 3.20 5.25 3.06
N HIS A 34 2.74 4.98 1.85
CA HIS A 34 3.14 5.70 0.64
C HIS A 34 1.93 6.29 -0.06
N THR A 35 2.15 7.34 -0.87
CA THR A 35 1.14 7.91 -1.78
C THR A 35 1.19 7.28 -3.18
N PHE A 36 1.90 6.17 -3.32
CA PHE A 36 2.05 5.35 -4.52
C PHE A 36 1.85 3.87 -4.15
N HIS A 37 1.60 3.02 -5.14
CA HIS A 37 1.59 1.58 -4.94
C HIS A 37 3.02 1.06 -4.87
N LYS A 38 3.23 0.05 -4.05
CA LYS A 38 4.52 -0.63 -3.93
C LYS A 38 4.32 -2.13 -4.08
N LEU A 39 5.11 -2.73 -4.96
CA LEU A 39 5.27 -4.15 -5.04
C LEU A 39 6.66 -4.49 -4.49
N CYS A 40 6.71 -5.42 -3.53
CA CYS A 40 7.95 -5.88 -2.95
C CYS A 40 8.09 -7.37 -3.19
N VAL A 41 9.21 -7.82 -3.73
CA VAL A 41 9.54 -9.24 -3.84
C VAL A 41 10.65 -9.55 -2.86
N TYR A 42 10.40 -10.48 -1.93
CA TYR A 42 11.41 -11.01 -1.04
C TYR A 42 12.23 -12.07 -1.79
N LEU A 43 13.51 -11.82 -1.96
CA LEU A 43 14.40 -12.71 -2.72
C LEU A 43 15.13 -13.70 -1.80
N GLY A 44 15.46 -13.28 -0.57
CA GLY A 44 16.16 -14.13 0.38
C GLY A 44 16.82 -13.34 1.50
N GLY A 45 17.56 -14.06 2.32
CA GLY A 45 18.22 -13.57 3.53
C GLY A 45 17.74 -14.30 4.76
N ASP A 46 17.69 -13.58 5.90
CA ASP A 46 17.23 -14.14 7.16
C ASP A 46 15.68 -14.21 7.22
N ALA A 47 15.16 -14.83 8.26
CA ALA A 47 13.70 -14.93 8.46
C ALA A 47 13.08 -13.54 8.67
N ILE A 48 12.28 -13.12 7.69
CA ILE A 48 11.62 -11.82 7.68
C ILE A 48 10.12 -12.00 7.87
N ARG A 49 9.54 -11.12 8.67
CA ARG A 49 8.09 -10.93 8.71
C ARG A 49 7.73 -9.59 8.06
N TYR A 50 6.51 -9.48 7.58
CA TYR A 50 6.03 -8.24 6.99
C TYR A 50 4.66 -7.88 7.58
N GLY A 51 4.63 -6.76 8.30
CA GLY A 51 3.41 -6.21 8.86
C GLY A 51 2.71 -5.30 7.85
N ILE A 52 1.42 -5.50 7.61
CA ILE A 52 0.58 -4.65 6.77
C ILE A 52 -0.87 -4.69 7.25
N GLU A 53 -1.48 -3.53 7.46
CA GLU A 53 -2.87 -3.39 7.89
C GLU A 53 -3.25 -4.30 9.06
N GLY A 54 -2.40 -4.33 10.10
CA GLY A 54 -2.62 -5.13 11.32
C GLY A 54 -2.40 -6.64 11.15
N ARG A 55 -1.99 -7.10 10.00
CA ARG A 55 -1.63 -8.47 9.69
C ARG A 55 -0.12 -8.61 9.63
N SER A 56 0.41 -9.76 9.99
CA SER A 56 1.84 -10.08 9.89
C SER A 56 2.01 -11.39 9.14
N TYR A 57 2.90 -11.38 8.14
CA TYR A 57 3.19 -12.50 7.25
C TYR A 57 4.63 -12.96 7.47
N ALA A 58 4.85 -14.24 7.69
CA ALA A 58 6.17 -14.84 7.58
C ALA A 58 6.49 -15.00 6.09
N LEU A 59 7.54 -14.34 5.62
CA LEU A 59 7.92 -14.36 4.22
C LEU A 59 8.76 -15.59 3.86
N GLU A 60 8.56 -16.08 2.65
CA GLU A 60 9.41 -17.10 2.01
C GLU A 60 10.04 -16.49 0.75
N PRO A 61 11.26 -16.92 0.35
CA PRO A 61 11.88 -16.44 -0.87
C PRO A 61 10.97 -16.60 -2.09
N GLY A 62 10.80 -15.51 -2.84
CA GLY A 62 9.86 -15.41 -3.96
C GLY A 62 8.50 -14.85 -3.59
N ASP A 63 8.17 -14.65 -2.31
CA ASP A 63 6.92 -13.99 -1.93
C ASP A 63 6.84 -12.57 -2.48
N LEU A 64 5.67 -12.25 -3.03
CA LEU A 64 5.36 -10.95 -3.62
C LEU A 64 4.36 -10.23 -2.74
N ILE A 65 4.76 -9.09 -2.20
CA ILE A 65 3.96 -8.26 -1.30
C ILE A 65 3.36 -7.11 -2.09
N LEU A 66 2.03 -7.03 -2.11
CA LEU A 66 1.26 -5.94 -2.67
C LEU A 66 0.97 -4.93 -1.57
N VAL A 67 1.49 -3.73 -1.72
CA VAL A 67 1.24 -2.61 -0.80
C VAL A 67 0.49 -1.52 -1.56
N PRO A 68 -0.84 -1.48 -1.46
CA PRO A 68 -1.64 -0.40 -2.02
C PRO A 68 -1.23 0.95 -1.44
N GLN A 69 -1.41 2.03 -2.20
CA GLN A 69 -1.22 3.38 -1.67
C GLN A 69 -2.06 3.59 -0.40
N GLY A 70 -1.51 4.27 0.59
CA GLY A 70 -2.19 4.56 1.86
C GLY A 70 -2.18 3.41 2.87
N CYS A 71 -1.87 2.17 2.48
CA CYS A 71 -1.79 1.05 3.41
C CYS A 71 -0.59 1.18 4.35
N VAL A 72 -0.86 1.07 5.63
CA VAL A 72 0.16 1.14 6.68
C VAL A 72 0.90 -0.19 6.76
N HIS A 73 2.23 -0.13 6.63
CA HIS A 73 3.06 -1.33 6.59
C HIS A 73 4.47 -1.10 7.12
N ARG A 74 5.16 -2.21 7.39
CA ARG A 74 6.61 -2.24 7.66
C ARG A 74 7.18 -3.64 7.43
N PRO A 75 8.45 -3.79 7.02
CA PRO A 75 9.19 -5.03 7.23
C PRO A 75 9.51 -5.17 8.73
N GLU A 76 9.34 -6.36 9.26
CA GLU A 76 9.72 -6.73 10.63
C GLU A 76 11.02 -7.53 10.54
N VAL A 77 12.14 -6.81 10.65
CA VAL A 77 13.49 -7.32 10.41
C VAL A 77 14.31 -7.09 11.67
N GLU A 78 14.99 -8.13 12.15
CA GLU A 78 15.92 -8.00 13.26
C GLU A 78 17.14 -7.15 12.85
N PRO A 79 17.68 -6.31 13.75
CA PRO A 79 18.89 -5.53 13.46
C PRO A 79 20.07 -6.44 13.03
N GLY A 80 20.65 -6.15 11.87
CA GLY A 80 21.75 -6.90 11.31
C GLY A 80 21.34 -8.08 10.43
N ALA A 81 20.06 -8.40 10.32
CA ALA A 81 19.57 -9.47 9.47
C ALA A 81 19.73 -9.12 7.98
N ALA A 82 20.18 -10.08 7.20
CA ALA A 82 20.29 -9.95 5.74
C ALA A 82 18.89 -9.92 5.11
N TYR A 83 18.66 -8.95 4.24
CA TYR A 83 17.37 -8.76 3.57
C TYR A 83 17.56 -8.37 2.11
N GLU A 84 17.43 -9.36 1.22
CA GLU A 84 17.46 -9.14 -0.22
C GLU A 84 16.03 -9.02 -0.77
N ARG A 85 15.77 -7.94 -1.51
CA ARG A 85 14.46 -7.63 -2.05
C ARG A 85 14.51 -6.77 -3.30
N MET A 86 13.51 -6.95 -4.16
CA MET A 86 13.19 -5.99 -5.22
C MET A 86 11.99 -5.15 -4.79
N LEU A 87 12.08 -3.83 -4.98
CA LEU A 87 10.99 -2.88 -4.70
C LEU A 87 10.61 -2.19 -6.00
N LEU A 88 9.36 -2.30 -6.39
CA LEU A 88 8.80 -1.58 -7.53
C LEU A 88 7.78 -0.57 -7.01
N TYR A 89 8.09 0.72 -7.17
CA TYR A 89 7.19 1.84 -6.86
C TYR A 89 6.43 2.22 -8.11
N LEU A 90 5.13 2.46 -8.00
CA LEU A 90 4.22 2.65 -9.12
C LEU A 90 3.31 3.85 -8.86
N SER A 91 3.36 4.85 -9.75
CA SER A 91 2.46 6.00 -9.69
C SER A 91 1.02 5.56 -9.99
N PRO A 92 0.05 5.87 -9.12
CA PRO A 92 -1.36 5.61 -9.40
C PRO A 92 -1.85 6.33 -10.64
N GLU A 93 -1.39 7.57 -10.87
CA GLU A 93 -1.73 8.37 -12.04
C GLU A 93 -1.25 7.70 -13.34
N PHE A 94 -0.01 7.20 -13.33
CA PHE A 94 0.54 6.45 -14.46
C PHE A 94 -0.24 5.16 -14.73
N LEU A 95 -0.55 4.38 -13.69
CA LEU A 95 -1.32 3.14 -13.86
C LEU A 95 -2.70 3.43 -14.45
N ARG A 96 -3.41 4.44 -13.96
CA ARG A 96 -4.72 4.85 -14.50
C ARG A 96 -4.63 5.33 -15.94
N SER A 97 -3.67 6.19 -16.27
CA SER A 97 -3.49 6.69 -17.63
C SER A 97 -3.07 5.62 -18.64
N SER A 98 -2.47 4.54 -18.16
CA SER A 98 -2.04 3.39 -18.96
C SER A 98 -3.08 2.26 -19.00
N SER A 99 -4.16 2.37 -18.22
CA SER A 99 -5.24 1.39 -18.15
C SER A 99 -6.22 1.53 -19.32
N THR A 100 -6.91 0.42 -19.63
CA THR A 100 -8.12 0.41 -20.47
C THR A 100 -9.33 0.00 -19.63
N GLU A 101 -10.55 0.18 -20.14
CA GLU A 101 -11.75 -0.30 -19.43
C GLU A 101 -11.71 -1.80 -19.14
N GLU A 102 -11.12 -2.59 -20.05
CA GLU A 102 -11.01 -4.05 -19.91
C GLU A 102 -9.84 -4.47 -18.99
N ALA A 103 -8.82 -3.62 -18.83
CA ALA A 103 -7.60 -3.93 -18.10
C ALA A 103 -7.14 -2.77 -17.21
N PRO A 104 -7.82 -2.55 -16.06
CA PRO A 104 -7.35 -1.59 -15.06
C PRO A 104 -6.09 -2.14 -14.37
N LEU A 105 -4.95 -1.48 -14.53
CA LEU A 105 -3.65 -1.98 -14.06
C LEU A 105 -3.48 -1.92 -12.52
N GLU A 106 -4.33 -1.15 -11.83
CA GLU A 106 -4.32 -1.07 -10.36
C GLU A 106 -5.09 -2.21 -9.68
N ILE A 107 -5.84 -3.04 -10.44
CA ILE A 107 -6.84 -3.96 -9.88
C ILE A 107 -6.24 -4.94 -8.86
N CYS A 108 -5.02 -5.42 -9.07
CA CYS A 108 -4.36 -6.32 -8.11
C CYS A 108 -4.11 -5.66 -6.75
N PHE A 109 -3.82 -4.36 -6.72
CA PHE A 109 -3.66 -3.61 -5.47
C PHE A 109 -5.00 -3.35 -4.79
N LEU A 110 -6.03 -2.99 -5.56
CA LEU A 110 -7.38 -2.74 -5.05
C LEU A 110 -7.97 -4.00 -4.45
N GLN A 111 -7.88 -5.14 -5.14
CA GLN A 111 -8.32 -6.43 -4.61
C GLN A 111 -7.55 -6.85 -3.37
N ALA A 112 -6.21 -6.64 -3.34
CA ALA A 112 -5.41 -6.94 -2.16
C ALA A 112 -5.88 -6.15 -0.93
N ALA A 113 -6.25 -4.86 -1.12
CA ALA A 113 -6.77 -4.01 -0.05
C ALA A 113 -8.18 -4.44 0.38
N GLU A 114 -9.08 -4.76 -0.56
CA GLU A 114 -10.47 -5.16 -0.30
C GLU A 114 -10.53 -6.49 0.45
N ASP A 115 -9.74 -7.49 0.00
CA ASP A 115 -9.69 -8.83 0.59
C ASP A 115 -8.80 -8.92 1.83
N PHE A 116 -8.03 -7.88 2.14
CA PHE A 116 -6.97 -7.92 3.16
C PHE A 116 -5.98 -9.08 2.95
N ARG A 117 -5.61 -9.34 1.69
CA ARG A 117 -4.69 -10.40 1.27
C ARG A 117 -3.52 -9.80 0.49
N PHE A 118 -2.44 -9.52 1.18
CA PHE A 118 -1.36 -8.67 0.65
C PHE A 118 -0.13 -9.45 0.16
N VAL A 119 0.02 -10.71 0.50
CA VAL A 119 1.20 -11.50 0.15
C VAL A 119 0.82 -12.69 -0.72
N VAL A 120 1.26 -12.63 -1.98
CA VAL A 120 1.14 -13.74 -2.94
C VAL A 120 2.36 -14.65 -2.78
N ARG A 121 2.12 -15.93 -2.52
CA ARG A 121 3.18 -16.93 -2.40
C ARG A 121 3.44 -17.53 -3.77
N THR A 122 4.53 -17.11 -4.42
CA THR A 122 4.80 -17.58 -5.77
C THR A 122 5.34 -19.02 -5.77
N GLY A 123 6.23 -19.36 -4.86
CA GLY A 123 6.86 -20.67 -4.80
C GLY A 123 7.51 -21.08 -6.14
N ALA A 124 7.95 -22.33 -6.23
CA ALA A 124 8.60 -22.83 -7.44
C ALA A 124 7.63 -22.92 -8.66
N ARG A 125 6.34 -23.17 -8.41
CA ARG A 125 5.34 -23.34 -9.49
C ARG A 125 5.01 -22.02 -10.23
N ASN A 126 5.11 -20.91 -9.54
CA ASN A 126 4.78 -19.58 -10.08
C ASN A 126 6.02 -18.70 -10.26
N ALA A 127 7.21 -19.27 -10.28
CA ALA A 127 8.47 -18.53 -10.44
C ALA A 127 8.51 -17.69 -11.72
N SER A 128 7.82 -18.14 -12.79
CA SER A 128 7.68 -17.41 -14.05
C SER A 128 6.94 -16.09 -13.92
N LEU A 129 6.13 -15.90 -12.86
CA LEU A 129 5.45 -14.62 -12.58
C LEU A 129 6.45 -13.48 -12.35
N LEU A 130 7.64 -13.79 -11.82
CA LEU A 130 8.68 -12.80 -11.54
C LEU A 130 9.61 -12.54 -12.73
N GLU A 131 9.50 -13.30 -13.82
CA GLU A 131 10.37 -13.11 -15.00
C GLU A 131 10.26 -11.71 -15.64
N PRO A 132 9.07 -11.11 -15.81
CA PRO A 132 8.99 -9.74 -16.31
C PRO A 132 9.71 -8.73 -15.41
N LEU A 133 9.69 -8.92 -14.07
CA LEU A 133 10.39 -8.05 -13.13
C LEU A 133 11.91 -8.18 -13.27
N ARG A 134 12.41 -9.42 -13.40
CA ARG A 134 13.84 -9.69 -13.66
C ARG A 134 14.28 -9.16 -15.03
N ALA A 135 13.42 -9.29 -16.04
CA ALA A 135 13.66 -8.73 -17.36
C ALA A 135 13.70 -7.18 -17.33
N LEU A 136 12.82 -6.55 -16.55
CA LEU A 136 12.84 -5.11 -16.32
C LEU A 136 14.14 -4.64 -15.66
N GLU A 137 14.64 -5.37 -14.67
CA GLU A 137 15.93 -5.09 -14.04
C GLU A 137 17.08 -5.14 -15.07
N ARG A 138 17.15 -6.23 -15.86
CA ARG A 138 18.16 -6.37 -16.92
C ARG A 138 18.06 -5.26 -17.98
N ALA A 139 16.85 -4.90 -18.38
CA ALA A 139 16.62 -3.82 -19.33
C ALA A 139 17.17 -2.49 -18.81
N LYS A 140 16.94 -2.16 -17.53
CA LYS A 140 17.47 -0.92 -16.90
C LYS A 140 19.01 -0.89 -16.85
N GLN A 141 19.67 -2.05 -16.75
CA GLN A 141 21.14 -2.14 -16.73
C GLN A 141 21.77 -2.01 -18.12
N SER A 142 21.02 -2.26 -19.18
CA SER A 142 21.51 -2.25 -20.56
C SER A 142 20.60 -1.39 -21.45
N PRO A 143 20.65 -0.06 -21.30
CA PRO A 143 19.79 0.85 -22.06
C PRO A 143 20.07 0.78 -23.56
N GLY A 144 19.01 0.81 -24.37
CA GLY A 144 19.09 0.70 -25.81
C GLY A 144 17.89 1.31 -26.53
N PHE A 145 17.78 1.04 -27.82
CA PHE A 145 16.64 1.51 -28.64
C PHE A 145 15.33 1.01 -28.06
N GLY A 146 14.35 1.91 -27.92
CA GLY A 146 13.01 1.59 -27.40
C GLY A 146 12.96 1.29 -25.90
N GLN A 147 13.96 1.69 -25.13
CA GLN A 147 14.12 1.42 -23.70
C GLN A 147 12.85 1.65 -22.89
N GLN A 148 12.27 2.84 -22.94
CA GLN A 148 11.07 3.18 -22.17
C GLN A 148 9.86 2.33 -22.56
N MET A 149 9.73 1.99 -23.85
CA MET A 149 8.65 1.12 -24.33
C MET A 149 8.81 -0.30 -23.80
N LEU A 150 10.03 -0.83 -23.82
CA LEU A 150 10.36 -2.15 -23.29
C LEU A 150 10.08 -2.22 -21.79
N GLU A 151 10.53 -1.25 -21.02
CA GLU A 151 10.29 -1.17 -19.58
C GLU A 151 8.79 -1.16 -19.25
N ARG A 152 8.00 -0.34 -19.95
CA ARG A 152 6.54 -0.30 -19.78
C ARG A 152 5.88 -1.61 -20.17
N ALA A 153 6.28 -2.23 -21.28
CA ALA A 153 5.73 -3.51 -21.72
C ALA A 153 5.97 -4.62 -20.69
N LEU A 154 7.17 -4.71 -20.11
CA LEU A 154 7.52 -5.67 -19.07
C LEU A 154 6.72 -5.41 -17.78
N LEU A 155 6.53 -4.15 -17.41
CA LEU A 155 5.69 -3.77 -16.29
C LEU A 155 4.23 -4.19 -16.49
N TYR A 156 3.66 -3.90 -17.66
CA TYR A 156 2.28 -4.29 -17.98
C TYR A 156 2.13 -5.81 -17.99
N GLN A 157 3.09 -6.54 -18.55
CA GLN A 157 3.11 -8.00 -18.52
C GLN A 157 3.06 -8.55 -17.08
N LEU A 158 3.86 -7.98 -16.16
CA LEU A 158 3.84 -8.35 -14.75
C LEU A 158 2.47 -8.12 -14.11
N LEU A 159 1.93 -6.90 -14.25
CA LEU A 159 0.66 -6.53 -13.61
C LEU A 159 -0.53 -7.33 -14.16
N ILE A 160 -0.56 -7.56 -15.47
CA ILE A 160 -1.59 -8.38 -16.12
C ILE A 160 -1.50 -9.84 -15.65
N ALA A 161 -0.30 -10.43 -15.65
CA ALA A 161 -0.11 -11.81 -15.21
C ALA A 161 -0.50 -11.99 -13.73
N LEU A 162 -0.14 -11.03 -12.88
CA LEU A 162 -0.48 -11.02 -11.47
C LEU A 162 -2.00 -10.92 -11.27
N THR A 163 -2.66 -9.97 -11.94
CA THR A 163 -4.11 -9.78 -11.85
C THR A 163 -4.88 -11.02 -12.33
N ARG A 164 -4.49 -11.59 -13.48
CA ARG A 164 -5.11 -12.82 -13.99
C ARG A 164 -4.97 -13.98 -13.00
N GLY A 165 -3.74 -14.20 -12.49
CA GLY A 165 -3.50 -15.26 -11.53
C GLY A 165 -4.29 -15.10 -10.21
N MET A 166 -4.55 -13.86 -9.78
CA MET A 166 -5.42 -13.57 -8.63
C MET A 166 -6.89 -13.85 -8.94
N GLN A 167 -7.40 -13.37 -10.08
CA GLN A 167 -8.79 -13.57 -10.51
C GLN A 167 -9.13 -15.05 -10.77
N GLU A 168 -8.22 -15.78 -11.37
CA GLU A 168 -8.35 -17.22 -11.64
C GLU A 168 -8.11 -18.09 -10.39
N GLN A 169 -7.78 -17.47 -9.25
CA GLN A 169 -7.40 -18.14 -7.99
C GLN A 169 -6.23 -19.12 -8.17
N ALA A 170 -5.40 -18.88 -9.19
CA ALA A 170 -4.24 -19.69 -9.49
C ALA A 170 -3.02 -19.37 -8.62
N LEU A 171 -3.03 -18.19 -7.97
CA LEU A 171 -1.97 -17.75 -7.08
C LEU A 171 -2.37 -17.96 -5.63
N PRO A 172 -1.64 -18.77 -4.86
CA PRO A 172 -1.88 -18.92 -3.43
C PRO A 172 -1.45 -17.66 -2.68
N PHE A 173 -2.20 -17.30 -1.66
CA PHE A 173 -1.81 -16.25 -0.73
C PHE A 173 -1.19 -16.84 0.52
N ALA A 174 -0.19 -16.16 1.06
CA ALA A 174 0.39 -16.51 2.35
C ALA A 174 -0.64 -16.34 3.47
N SER A 175 -0.62 -17.26 4.43
CA SER A 175 -1.45 -17.14 5.62
C SER A 175 -0.93 -15.98 6.49
N ALA A 176 -1.83 -15.09 6.84
CA ALA A 176 -1.54 -14.02 7.80
C ALA A 176 -1.80 -14.50 9.22
N SER A 177 -0.95 -14.07 10.15
CA SER A 177 -1.30 -14.06 11.57
C SER A 177 -1.78 -12.65 11.94
N ALA A 178 -2.95 -12.53 12.55
CA ALA A 178 -3.32 -11.28 13.19
C ALA A 178 -2.51 -11.16 14.49
N VAL A 179 -1.75 -10.08 14.62
CA VAL A 179 -1.05 -9.78 15.89
C VAL A 179 -2.08 -9.46 16.97
N ASP A 180 -3.21 -8.87 16.56
CA ASP A 180 -4.37 -8.57 17.38
C ASP A 180 -5.65 -8.66 16.53
N GLU A 181 -6.42 -9.74 16.70
CA GLU A 181 -7.62 -10.01 15.92
C GLU A 181 -8.66 -8.87 16.02
N LYS A 182 -8.78 -8.25 17.20
CA LYS A 182 -9.71 -7.12 17.37
C LYS A 182 -9.27 -5.90 16.57
N ILE A 183 -7.98 -5.58 16.57
CA ILE A 183 -7.46 -4.44 15.82
C ILE A 183 -7.51 -4.72 14.32
N ALA A 184 -7.22 -5.94 13.87
CA ALA A 184 -7.38 -6.33 12.47
C ALA A 184 -8.85 -6.19 12.01
N ALA A 185 -9.81 -6.61 12.83
CA ALA A 185 -11.23 -6.43 12.54
C ALA A 185 -11.67 -4.95 12.55
N ILE A 186 -11.09 -4.12 13.43
CA ILE A 186 -11.31 -2.67 13.44
C ILE A 186 -10.76 -2.04 12.15
N LEU A 187 -9.55 -2.38 11.71
CA LEU A 187 -8.98 -1.88 10.46
C LEU A 187 -9.84 -2.24 9.26
N GLN A 188 -10.30 -3.48 9.18
CA GLN A 188 -11.20 -3.92 8.12
C GLN A 188 -12.55 -3.17 8.15
N TYR A 189 -13.10 -2.95 9.35
CA TYR A 189 -14.33 -2.14 9.50
C TYR A 189 -14.11 -0.69 9.05
N LEU A 190 -12.99 -0.06 9.44
CA LEU A 190 -12.67 1.31 9.05
C LEU A 190 -12.53 1.44 7.53
N ALA A 191 -11.90 0.46 6.87
CA ALA A 191 -11.73 0.43 5.42
C ALA A 191 -13.08 0.34 4.68
N SER A 192 -14.00 -0.51 5.16
CA SER A 192 -15.33 -0.70 4.54
C SER A 192 -16.34 0.43 4.84
N HIS A 193 -16.08 1.26 5.87
CA HIS A 193 -16.95 2.37 6.29
C HIS A 193 -16.24 3.72 6.21
N LEU A 194 -15.25 3.83 5.33
CA LEU A 194 -14.33 4.96 5.28
C LEU A 194 -15.03 6.32 5.09
N THR A 195 -16.11 6.34 4.31
CA THR A 195 -16.86 7.57 3.99
C THR A 195 -17.89 7.95 5.05
N GLU A 196 -18.15 7.09 6.02
CA GLU A 196 -19.15 7.29 7.05
C GLU A 196 -18.59 8.10 8.24
N LYS A 197 -19.51 8.68 9.02
CA LYS A 197 -19.13 9.32 10.28
C LYS A 197 -18.92 8.25 11.35
N ILE A 198 -17.66 7.98 11.67
CA ILE A 198 -17.27 7.00 12.67
C ILE A 198 -16.91 7.71 13.97
N SER A 199 -17.59 7.35 15.08
CA SER A 199 -17.22 7.80 16.41
C SER A 199 -16.35 6.73 17.12
N ILE A 200 -15.42 7.19 17.95
CA ILE A 200 -14.57 6.30 18.75
C ILE A 200 -15.40 5.51 19.77
N ASP A 201 -16.49 6.10 20.28
CA ASP A 201 -17.37 5.46 21.25
C ASP A 201 -18.17 4.32 20.60
N ASP A 202 -18.72 4.54 19.42
CA ASP A 202 -19.45 3.51 18.65
C ASP A 202 -18.53 2.36 18.26
N LEU A 203 -17.29 2.69 17.85
CA LEU A 203 -16.28 1.69 17.53
C LEU A 203 -15.94 0.82 18.76
N ALA A 204 -15.70 1.44 19.90
CA ALA A 204 -15.39 0.75 21.14
C ALA A 204 -16.53 -0.17 21.60
N ALA A 205 -17.78 0.30 21.50
CA ALA A 205 -18.97 -0.47 21.79
C ALA A 205 -19.14 -1.66 20.84
N ARG A 206 -18.98 -1.43 19.53
CA ARG A 206 -19.13 -2.45 18.48
C ARG A 206 -18.17 -3.62 18.66
N PHE A 207 -16.91 -3.33 19.03
CA PHE A 207 -15.87 -4.35 19.19
C PHE A 207 -15.68 -4.83 20.62
N TYR A 208 -16.56 -4.43 21.53
CA TYR A 208 -16.51 -4.84 22.95
C TYR A 208 -15.10 -4.64 23.55
N ILE A 209 -14.56 -3.44 23.37
CA ILE A 209 -13.26 -3.03 23.89
C ILE A 209 -13.36 -1.65 24.53
N SER A 210 -12.67 -1.40 25.64
CA SER A 210 -12.65 -0.06 26.21
C SER A 210 -11.94 0.91 25.27
N LYS A 211 -12.44 2.15 25.18
CA LYS A 211 -11.93 3.24 24.33
C LYS A 211 -10.41 3.42 24.48
N TYR A 212 -9.93 3.47 25.72
CA TYR A 212 -8.51 3.62 26.02
C TYR A 212 -7.67 2.45 25.50
N HIS A 213 -8.11 1.22 25.74
CA HIS A 213 -7.45 0.00 25.28
C HIS A 213 -7.41 -0.08 23.75
N MET A 214 -8.53 0.25 23.09
CA MET A 214 -8.63 0.28 21.63
C MET A 214 -7.62 1.26 21.04
N MET A 215 -7.63 2.52 21.48
CA MET A 215 -6.73 3.55 20.95
C MET A 215 -5.24 3.18 21.16
N ARG A 216 -4.89 2.66 22.33
CA ARG A 216 -3.51 2.25 22.64
C ARG A 216 -3.07 1.07 21.77
N ARG A 217 -3.89 0.04 21.65
CA ARG A 217 -3.58 -1.17 20.85
C ARG A 217 -3.53 -0.85 19.37
N PHE A 218 -4.47 -0.05 18.87
CA PHE A 218 -4.49 0.41 17.48
C PHE A 218 -3.19 1.13 17.13
N ARG A 219 -2.76 2.08 17.98
CA ARG A 219 -1.51 2.81 17.78
C ARG A 219 -0.28 1.89 17.87
N ALA A 220 -0.26 0.93 18.77
CA ALA A 220 0.85 -0.02 18.88
C ALA A 220 1.01 -0.88 17.62
N GLN A 221 -0.11 -1.25 16.96
CA GLN A 221 -0.11 -2.09 15.77
C GLN A 221 -0.01 -1.37 14.44
N THR A 222 -0.35 -0.09 14.39
CA THR A 222 -0.36 0.68 13.14
C THR A 222 0.61 1.85 13.15
N GLY A 223 1.14 2.22 14.31
CA GLY A 223 1.91 3.44 14.50
C GLY A 223 1.06 4.71 14.57
N TYR A 224 -0.24 4.65 14.23
CA TYR A 224 -1.13 5.80 14.05
C TYR A 224 -2.27 5.81 15.04
N THR A 225 -2.84 7.00 15.29
CA THR A 225 -4.15 7.08 15.94
C THR A 225 -5.25 6.71 14.95
N ILE A 226 -6.39 6.23 15.42
CA ILE A 226 -7.56 5.91 14.57
C ILE A 226 -7.96 7.13 13.73
N HIS A 227 -7.95 8.32 14.31
CA HIS A 227 -8.27 9.55 13.60
C HIS A 227 -7.25 9.85 12.48
N ALA A 228 -5.95 9.75 12.77
CA ALA A 228 -4.91 9.99 11.78
C ALA A 228 -4.98 8.97 10.62
N TYR A 229 -5.22 7.70 10.92
CA TYR A 229 -5.44 6.65 9.93
C TYR A 229 -6.62 6.97 9.01
N LEU A 230 -7.80 7.29 9.58
CA LEU A 230 -8.99 7.65 8.81
C LEU A 230 -8.78 8.87 7.92
N VAL A 231 -8.18 9.94 8.47
CA VAL A 231 -7.90 11.15 7.68
C VAL A 231 -6.95 10.83 6.53
N GLY A 232 -5.86 10.09 6.77
CA GLY A 232 -4.91 9.71 5.73
C GLY A 232 -5.56 8.92 4.61
N THR A 233 -6.30 7.85 4.94
CA THR A 233 -6.97 7.00 3.94
C THR A 233 -8.04 7.77 3.16
N ARG A 234 -8.82 8.65 3.83
CA ARG A 234 -9.79 9.54 3.17
C ARG A 234 -9.13 10.53 2.19
N LEU A 235 -7.95 11.03 2.53
CA LEU A 235 -7.20 11.93 1.64
C LEU A 235 -6.70 11.22 0.39
N MET A 236 -6.27 9.95 0.50
CA MET A 236 -5.89 9.14 -0.67
C MET A 236 -7.09 8.95 -1.60
N LEU A 237 -8.24 8.54 -1.05
CA LEU A 237 -9.48 8.37 -1.82
C LEU A 237 -9.94 9.70 -2.46
N ALA A 238 -9.84 10.82 -1.74
CA ALA A 238 -10.20 12.14 -2.27
C ALA A 238 -9.27 12.55 -3.44
N ARG A 239 -7.98 12.28 -3.35
CA ARG A 239 -7.02 12.54 -4.43
C ARG A 239 -7.37 11.72 -5.68
N GLU A 240 -7.71 10.45 -5.54
CA GLU A 240 -8.16 9.60 -6.65
C GLU A 240 -9.38 10.18 -7.35
N LYS A 241 -10.41 10.56 -6.57
CA LYS A 241 -11.63 11.17 -7.12
C LYS A 241 -11.35 12.48 -7.84
N ILE A 242 -10.50 13.34 -7.28
CA ILE A 242 -10.11 14.62 -7.90
C ILE A 242 -9.36 14.37 -9.21
N SER A 243 -8.41 13.43 -9.23
CA SER A 243 -7.69 13.03 -10.44
C SER A 243 -8.60 12.41 -11.50
N ALA A 244 -9.70 11.77 -11.10
CA ALA A 244 -10.76 11.27 -11.99
C ALA A 244 -11.75 12.37 -12.45
N GLY A 245 -11.50 13.65 -12.08
CA GLY A 245 -12.30 14.78 -12.54
C GLY A 245 -13.46 15.17 -11.61
N VAL A 246 -13.64 14.50 -10.47
CA VAL A 246 -14.67 14.88 -9.49
C VAL A 246 -14.34 16.27 -8.92
N PRO A 247 -15.31 17.20 -8.83
CA PRO A 247 -15.09 18.50 -8.22
C PRO A 247 -14.56 18.39 -6.79
N VAL A 248 -13.58 19.22 -6.44
CA VAL A 248 -12.83 19.12 -5.16
C VAL A 248 -13.73 19.10 -3.94
N MET A 249 -14.75 19.96 -3.90
CA MET A 249 -15.69 20.03 -2.78
C MET A 249 -16.53 18.76 -2.67
N GLU A 250 -16.98 18.23 -3.81
CA GLU A 250 -17.74 17.01 -3.91
C GLU A 250 -16.89 15.79 -3.48
N ALA A 251 -15.66 15.68 -3.96
CA ALA A 251 -14.73 14.65 -3.55
C ALA A 251 -14.48 14.66 -2.03
N ALA A 252 -14.31 15.84 -1.43
CA ALA A 252 -14.15 15.96 0.02
C ALA A 252 -15.38 15.42 0.77
N CYS A 253 -16.57 15.81 0.34
CA CYS A 253 -17.83 15.35 0.94
C CYS A 253 -18.01 13.83 0.79
N GLN A 254 -17.83 13.29 -0.41
CA GLN A 254 -17.91 11.85 -0.70
C GLN A 254 -16.91 11.01 0.09
N CYS A 255 -15.79 11.62 0.51
CA CYS A 255 -14.76 10.95 1.32
C CYS A 255 -14.97 11.15 2.84
N GLY A 256 -16.12 11.65 3.28
CA GLY A 256 -16.47 11.75 4.69
C GLY A 256 -15.84 12.93 5.43
N PHE A 257 -15.39 13.98 4.72
CA PHE A 257 -15.01 15.24 5.35
C PHE A 257 -16.24 16.11 5.58
N GLY A 258 -16.46 16.50 6.85
CA GLY A 258 -17.59 17.32 7.22
C GLY A 258 -17.41 18.81 6.94
N ASP A 259 -16.18 19.25 6.65
CA ASP A 259 -15.84 20.68 6.44
C ASP A 259 -14.65 20.80 5.47
N TYR A 260 -14.83 21.67 4.47
CA TYR A 260 -13.85 21.89 3.41
C TYR A 260 -12.54 22.51 3.92
N SER A 261 -12.59 23.37 4.93
CA SER A 261 -11.40 24.03 5.45
C SER A 261 -10.47 23.03 6.13
N SER A 262 -11.01 22.10 6.89
CA SER A 262 -10.27 20.99 7.50
C SER A 262 -9.69 20.04 6.46
N PHE A 263 -10.48 19.69 5.43
CA PHE A 263 -10.02 18.90 4.29
C PHE A 263 -8.87 19.58 3.57
N SER A 264 -9.02 20.85 3.17
CA SER A 264 -8.01 21.56 2.38
C SER A 264 -6.67 21.71 3.13
N ARG A 265 -6.73 21.98 4.45
CA ARG A 265 -5.51 22.02 5.28
C ARG A 265 -4.84 20.64 5.39
N ALA A 266 -5.62 19.60 5.64
CA ALA A 266 -5.10 18.23 5.72
C ALA A 266 -4.50 17.78 4.39
N TYR A 267 -5.17 18.07 3.27
CA TYR A 267 -4.72 17.76 1.93
C TYR A 267 -3.38 18.44 1.59
N ARG A 268 -3.27 19.76 1.87
CA ARG A 268 -2.02 20.49 1.63
C ARG A 268 -0.87 19.96 2.51
N ARG A 269 -1.14 19.61 3.75
CA ARG A 269 -0.13 19.02 4.64
C ARG A 269 0.36 17.68 4.11
N GLU A 270 -0.55 16.87 3.56
CA GLU A 270 -0.26 15.52 3.06
C GLU A 270 0.49 15.53 1.72
N PHE A 271 -0.02 16.31 0.76
CA PHE A 271 0.47 16.27 -0.61
C PHE A 271 1.38 17.45 -0.99
N GLY A 272 1.54 18.45 -0.11
CA GLY A 272 2.39 19.61 -0.34
C GLY A 272 1.76 20.71 -1.21
N HIS A 273 0.59 20.47 -1.79
CA HIS A 273 -0.13 21.42 -2.67
C HIS A 273 -1.62 21.47 -2.35
N ALA A 274 -2.30 22.50 -2.86
CA ALA A 274 -3.75 22.62 -2.67
C ALA A 274 -4.52 21.56 -3.46
N PRO A 275 -5.73 21.13 -3.02
CA PRO A 275 -6.55 20.16 -3.76
C PRO A 275 -6.91 20.63 -5.17
N SER A 276 -7.06 21.95 -5.39
CA SER A 276 -7.35 22.54 -6.69
C SER A 276 -6.20 22.44 -7.71
N SER A 277 -4.98 22.19 -7.26
CA SER A 277 -3.79 22.02 -8.09
C SER A 277 -3.53 20.54 -8.46
N ALA A 278 -4.42 19.65 -8.08
CA ALA A 278 -4.30 18.21 -8.33
C ALA A 278 -5.04 17.75 -9.61
N ARG A 279 -5.40 18.71 -10.50
CA ARG A 279 -6.07 18.46 -11.79
C ARG A 279 -5.07 18.22 -12.90
#